data_8968787fb18ff2b6797dc7ff60a0cbd6
#
_entry.id   8968787fb18ff2b6797dc7ff60a0cbd6
#
_cell.length_a   1.000
_cell.length_b   1.000
_cell.length_c   1.000
_cell.angle_alpha   90.00
_cell.angle_beta   90.00
_cell.angle_gamma   90.00
#
_symmetry.space_group_name_H-M   'P 1'
#
loop_
_entity.id
_entity.type
_entity.pdbx_description
1 polymer ?
#
loop_
_entity_poly.entity_id
_entity_poly.type
_entity_poly.pdbx_seq_one_letter_code
_entity_poly.pdbx_strand_id
1 'polypeptide(L)'
;MSFGFIDILQSLIDGILFGSIYALIGLGFTLIFGAMEKLNMAYAASSIGGAYVGLGLATLFSLPLFLVFLIGPIAAGLISILVYLVSFRLIPSTNHLGSLMASIGALFFIDEVIICLLYTSPSPRDFEASRMPSSA
;
A
#
# COMPACT_ATOMS: atom_id res chain seq x y z
N MET A 1 -1.12 36.74 10.18
CA MET A 1 -1.90 35.58 9.70
C MET A 1 -3.00 35.34 10.73
N SER A 2 -4.22 35.74 10.45
CA SER A 2 -5.37 35.47 11.33
C SER A 2 -5.85 34.06 11.00
N PHE A 3 -5.52 33.12 11.88
CA PHE A 3 -6.14 31.79 11.81
C PHE A 3 -7.64 31.95 12.05
N GLY A 4 -8.43 31.77 11.02
CA GLY A 4 -9.88 31.83 11.10
C GLY A 4 -10.43 30.60 11.86
N PHE A 5 -11.59 30.76 12.48
CA PHE A 5 -12.31 29.65 13.13
C PHE A 5 -12.51 28.47 12.15
N ILE A 6 -12.66 28.75 10.86
CA ILE A 6 -12.82 27.78 9.77
C ILE A 6 -11.56 26.94 9.61
N ASP A 7 -10.36 27.55 9.68
CA ASP A 7 -9.08 26.83 9.52
C ASP A 7 -8.86 25.83 10.69
N ILE A 8 -9.27 26.21 11.88
CA ILE A 8 -9.20 25.33 13.06
C ILE A 8 -10.16 24.15 12.91
N LEU A 9 -11.38 24.42 12.48
CA LEU A 9 -12.39 23.37 12.27
C LEU A 9 -11.97 22.40 11.16
N GLN A 10 -11.44 22.89 10.06
CA GLN A 10 -10.91 22.07 8.97
C GLN A 10 -9.75 21.20 9.45
N SER A 11 -8.78 21.76 10.16
CA SER A 11 -7.65 21.02 10.72
C SER A 11 -8.09 19.92 11.69
N LEU A 12 -9.16 20.17 12.46
CA LEU A 12 -9.72 19.18 13.37
C LEU A 12 -10.36 18.00 12.60
N ILE A 13 -11.13 18.30 11.57
CA ILE A 13 -11.76 17.29 10.72
C ILE A 13 -10.69 16.44 10.01
N ASP A 14 -9.70 17.08 9.41
CA ASP A 14 -8.59 16.40 8.74
C ASP A 14 -7.81 15.52 9.73
N GLY A 15 -7.56 16.03 10.94
CA GLY A 15 -6.91 15.26 12.00
C GLY A 15 -7.69 14.00 12.41
N ILE A 16 -9.01 14.08 12.52
CA ILE A 16 -9.88 12.94 12.82
C ILE A 16 -9.85 11.93 11.67
N LEU A 17 -9.92 12.38 10.42
CA LEU A 17 -9.88 11.52 9.24
C LEU A 17 -8.56 10.76 9.14
N PHE A 18 -7.43 11.46 9.22
CA PHE A 18 -6.11 10.81 9.22
C PHE A 18 -5.91 9.90 10.44
N GLY A 19 -6.35 10.34 11.62
CA GLY A 19 -6.30 9.54 12.84
C GLY A 19 -7.08 8.23 12.72
N SER A 20 -8.24 8.23 12.06
CA SER A 20 -9.04 7.03 11.82
C SER A 20 -8.34 6.03 10.89
N ILE A 21 -7.63 6.52 9.87
CA ILE A 21 -6.82 5.67 8.97
C ILE A 21 -5.71 4.99 9.75
N TYR A 22 -4.96 5.74 10.56
CA TYR A 22 -3.91 5.16 11.40
C TYR A 22 -4.45 4.16 12.42
N ALA A 23 -5.63 4.44 13.00
CA ALA A 23 -6.29 3.52 13.93
C ALA A 23 -6.66 2.20 13.24
N LEU A 24 -7.18 2.23 12.01
CA LEU A 24 -7.49 1.03 11.23
C LEU A 24 -6.24 0.22 10.89
N ILE A 25 -5.14 0.88 10.53
CA ILE A 25 -3.86 0.24 10.27
C ILE A 25 -3.35 -0.46 11.56
N GLY A 26 -3.40 0.25 12.70
CA GLY A 26 -3.01 -0.30 13.98
C GLY A 26 -3.85 -1.50 14.42
N LEU A 27 -5.17 -1.43 14.25
CA LEU A 27 -6.08 -2.54 14.51
C LEU A 27 -5.78 -3.74 13.62
N GLY A 28 -5.59 -3.52 12.32
CA GLY A 28 -5.23 -4.59 11.37
C GLY A 28 -3.92 -5.28 11.75
N PHE A 29 -2.90 -4.51 12.11
CA PHE A 29 -1.61 -5.05 12.57
C PHE A 29 -1.77 -5.87 13.86
N THR A 30 -2.52 -5.35 14.83
CA THR A 30 -2.76 -6.03 16.11
C THR A 30 -3.52 -7.33 15.92
N LEU A 31 -4.52 -7.37 15.05
CA LEU A 31 -5.28 -8.58 14.73
C LEU A 31 -4.40 -9.65 14.07
N ILE A 32 -3.56 -9.25 13.12
CA ILE A 32 -2.64 -10.19 12.44
C ILE A 32 -1.64 -10.75 13.44
N PHE A 33 -1.04 -9.89 14.28
CA PHE A 33 -0.09 -10.33 15.31
C PHE A 33 -0.75 -11.25 16.34
N GLY A 34 -1.95 -10.89 16.81
CA GLY A 34 -2.70 -11.69 17.78
C GLY A 34 -3.16 -13.05 17.25
N ALA A 35 -3.50 -13.15 15.96
CA ALA A 35 -3.96 -14.39 15.35
C ALA A 35 -2.81 -15.32 14.93
N MET A 36 -1.68 -14.78 14.48
CA MET A 36 -0.59 -15.55 13.92
C MET A 36 0.62 -15.69 14.85
N GLU A 37 0.68 -14.92 15.92
CA GLU A 37 1.83 -14.80 16.83
C GLU A 37 3.16 -14.51 16.10
N LYS A 38 3.09 -13.98 14.89
CA LYS A 38 4.22 -13.67 14.01
C LYS A 38 4.16 -12.21 13.59
N LEU A 39 5.29 -11.52 13.66
CA LEU A 39 5.42 -10.16 13.12
C LEU A 39 5.45 -10.22 11.60
N ASN A 40 4.46 -9.60 10.97
CA ASN A 40 4.37 -9.49 9.53
C ASN A 40 4.61 -8.04 9.08
N MET A 41 5.85 -7.72 8.73
CA MET A 41 6.21 -6.39 8.23
C MET A 41 5.73 -6.14 6.79
N ALA A 42 5.42 -7.20 6.03
CA ALA A 42 4.89 -7.09 4.68
C ALA A 42 3.42 -6.61 4.62
N TYR A 43 2.75 -6.45 5.76
CA TYR A 43 1.38 -5.97 5.84
C TYR A 43 1.18 -4.60 5.16
N ALA A 44 2.09 -3.65 5.44
CA ALA A 44 2.04 -2.31 4.85
C ALA A 44 2.21 -2.36 3.32
N ALA A 45 3.23 -3.09 2.84
CA ALA A 45 3.48 -3.26 1.41
C ALA A 45 2.30 -3.95 0.69
N SER A 46 1.69 -4.96 1.31
CA SER A 46 0.50 -5.62 0.77
C SER A 46 -0.69 -4.68 0.61
N SER A 47 -0.90 -3.78 1.58
CA SER A 47 -1.97 -2.78 1.55
C SER A 47 -1.74 -1.75 0.43
N ILE A 48 -0.52 -1.27 0.29
CA ILE A 48 -0.13 -0.35 -0.78
C ILE A 48 -0.26 -1.05 -2.14
N GLY A 49 0.22 -2.29 -2.27
CA GLY A 49 0.08 -3.10 -3.48
C GLY A 49 -1.38 -3.26 -3.91
N GLY A 50 -2.27 -3.56 -2.97
CA GLY A 50 -3.71 -3.65 -3.22
C GLY A 50 -4.33 -2.33 -3.70
N ALA A 51 -3.92 -1.20 -3.13
CA ALA A 51 -4.36 0.12 -3.57
C ALA A 51 -3.93 0.42 -5.01
N TYR A 52 -2.68 0.10 -5.38
CA TYR A 52 -2.18 0.28 -6.75
C TYR A 52 -2.88 -0.63 -7.75
N VAL A 53 -3.14 -1.88 -7.40
CA VAL A 53 -3.93 -2.79 -8.26
C VAL A 53 -5.34 -2.25 -8.46
N GLY A 54 -6.01 -1.80 -7.40
CA GLY A 54 -7.34 -1.20 -7.47
C GLY A 54 -7.36 0.05 -8.36
N LEU A 55 -6.40 0.96 -8.17
CA LEU A 55 -6.27 2.17 -8.97
C LEU A 55 -5.92 1.87 -10.44
N GLY A 56 -5.00 0.94 -10.69
CA GLY A 56 -4.62 0.51 -12.04
C GLY A 56 -5.80 -0.08 -12.80
N LEU A 57 -6.59 -0.94 -12.18
CA LEU A 57 -7.82 -1.47 -12.78
C LEU A 57 -8.87 -0.38 -13.02
N ALA A 58 -8.98 0.58 -12.11
CA ALA A 58 -9.89 1.71 -12.27
C ALA A 58 -9.55 2.56 -13.51
N THR A 59 -8.27 2.83 -13.73
CA THR A 59 -7.83 3.61 -14.90
C THR A 59 -7.96 2.84 -16.21
N LEU A 60 -7.69 1.54 -16.21
CA LEU A 60 -7.79 0.69 -17.41
C LEU A 60 -9.24 0.46 -17.85
N PHE A 61 -10.14 0.25 -16.91
CA PHE A 61 -11.54 -0.11 -17.18
C PHE A 61 -12.54 1.02 -16.93
N SER A 62 -12.08 2.23 -16.57
CA SER A 62 -12.94 3.37 -16.20
C SER A 62 -14.01 3.00 -15.18
N LEU A 63 -13.61 2.23 -14.16
CA LEU A 63 -14.53 1.69 -13.15
C LEU A 63 -15.04 2.79 -12.21
N PRO A 64 -16.31 2.70 -11.77
CA PRO A 64 -16.84 3.62 -10.77
C PRO A 64 -16.10 3.44 -9.43
N LEU A 65 -15.96 4.55 -8.69
CA LEU A 65 -15.21 4.61 -7.43
C LEU A 65 -15.62 3.53 -6.42
N PHE A 66 -16.90 3.18 -6.40
CA PHE A 66 -17.44 2.13 -5.52
C PHE A 66 -16.78 0.75 -5.78
N LEU A 67 -16.61 0.38 -7.06
CA LEU A 67 -15.95 -0.87 -7.43
C LEU A 67 -14.46 -0.85 -7.06
N VAL A 68 -13.79 0.28 -7.22
CA VAL A 68 -12.38 0.44 -6.81
C VAL A 68 -12.21 0.21 -5.31
N PHE A 69 -13.13 0.75 -4.52
CA PHE A 69 -13.14 0.58 -3.06
C PHE A 69 -13.34 -0.89 -2.64
N LEU A 70 -14.01 -1.69 -3.45
CA LEU A 70 -14.19 -3.12 -3.19
C LEU A 70 -13.00 -3.95 -3.69
N ILE A 71 -12.47 -3.64 -4.87
CA ILE A 71 -11.37 -4.39 -5.51
C ILE A 71 -10.05 -4.21 -4.76
N GLY A 72 -9.75 -3.00 -4.28
CA GLY A 72 -8.51 -2.69 -3.56
C GLY A 72 -8.25 -3.61 -2.36
N PRO A 73 -9.18 -3.71 -1.39
CA PRO A 73 -9.03 -4.62 -0.26
C PRO A 73 -8.96 -6.09 -0.63
N ILE A 74 -9.71 -6.52 -1.67
CA ILE A 74 -9.65 -7.91 -2.15
C ILE A 74 -8.26 -8.19 -2.73
N ALA A 75 -7.73 -7.29 -3.55
CA ALA A 75 -6.38 -7.42 -4.10
C ALA A 75 -5.31 -7.42 -3.00
N ALA A 76 -5.41 -6.54 -2.00
CA ALA A 76 -4.52 -6.52 -0.84
C ALA A 76 -4.58 -7.84 -0.07
N GLY A 77 -5.77 -8.40 0.13
CA GLY A 77 -5.97 -9.69 0.78
C GLY A 77 -5.32 -10.84 0.01
N LEU A 78 -5.45 -10.88 -1.32
CA LEU A 78 -4.82 -11.89 -2.17
C LEU A 78 -3.28 -11.79 -2.12
N ILE A 79 -2.73 -10.57 -2.17
CA ILE A 79 -1.29 -10.33 -2.03
C ILE A 79 -0.82 -10.82 -0.66
N SER A 80 -1.56 -10.53 0.41
CA SER A 80 -1.24 -10.98 1.77
C SER A 80 -1.26 -12.50 1.90
N ILE A 81 -2.22 -13.20 1.26
CA ILE A 81 -2.27 -14.66 1.22
C ILE A 81 -1.05 -15.22 0.49
N LEU A 82 -0.67 -14.62 -0.63
CA LEU A 82 0.50 -15.02 -1.40
C LEU A 82 1.79 -14.85 -0.58
N VAL A 83 1.94 -13.73 0.11
CA VAL A 83 3.05 -13.51 1.05
C VAL A 83 3.07 -14.57 2.15
N TYR A 84 1.91 -14.89 2.72
CA TYR A 84 1.81 -15.94 3.73
C TYR A 84 2.29 -17.28 3.20
N LEU A 85 1.84 -17.71 2.04
CA LEU A 85 2.19 -18.99 1.44
C LEU A 85 3.69 -19.09 1.09
N VAL A 86 4.28 -18.01 0.60
CA VAL A 86 5.68 -17.99 0.16
C VAL A 86 6.63 -17.79 1.34
N SER A 87 6.32 -16.86 2.25
CA SER A 87 7.25 -16.44 3.30
C SER A 87 7.06 -17.18 4.62
N PHE A 88 5.82 -17.48 5.00
CA PHE A 88 5.56 -18.02 6.35
C PHE A 88 5.28 -19.51 6.38
N ARG A 89 4.75 -20.10 5.32
CA ARG A 89 4.41 -21.51 5.30
C ARG A 89 5.64 -22.43 5.39
N LEU A 90 6.77 -21.97 4.86
CA LEU A 90 8.03 -22.74 4.81
C LEU A 90 8.86 -22.61 6.09
N ILE A 91 8.52 -21.66 6.98
CA ILE A 91 9.29 -21.38 8.20
C ILE A 91 8.59 -21.99 9.40
N PRO A 92 9.29 -22.84 10.19
CA PRO A 92 8.73 -23.40 11.41
C PRO A 92 8.25 -22.31 12.39
N SER A 93 7.12 -22.54 13.04
CA SER A 93 6.51 -21.59 13.99
C SER A 93 7.39 -21.26 15.18
N THR A 94 8.37 -22.10 15.50
CA THR A 94 9.34 -21.91 16.59
C THR A 94 10.40 -20.87 16.27
N ASN A 95 10.57 -20.48 15.00
CA ASN A 95 11.62 -19.57 14.58
C ASN A 95 11.06 -18.16 14.31
N HIS A 96 10.82 -17.38 15.37
CA HIS A 96 10.28 -16.02 15.28
C HIS A 96 11.18 -15.05 14.48
N LEU A 97 12.51 -15.17 14.62
CA LEU A 97 13.47 -14.35 13.88
C LEU A 97 13.46 -14.67 12.38
N GLY A 98 13.37 -15.95 12.01
CA GLY A 98 13.25 -16.36 10.60
C GLY A 98 11.99 -15.81 9.95
N SER A 99 10.88 -15.82 10.69
CA SER A 99 9.60 -15.25 10.23
C SER A 99 9.69 -13.74 10.01
N LEU A 100 10.35 -13.02 10.94
CA LEU A 100 10.57 -11.58 10.80
C LEU A 100 11.42 -11.24 9.58
N MET A 101 12.55 -11.93 9.39
CA MET A 101 13.44 -11.71 8.24
C MET A 101 12.74 -12.00 6.90
N ALA A 102 11.94 -13.07 6.85
CA ALA A 102 11.18 -13.42 5.65
C ALA A 102 10.12 -12.35 5.32
N SER A 103 9.45 -11.78 6.32
CA SER A 103 8.47 -10.72 6.10
C SER A 103 9.09 -9.41 5.63
N ILE A 104 10.30 -9.07 6.11
CA ILE A 104 11.08 -7.93 5.63
C ILE A 104 11.51 -8.16 4.18
N GLY A 105 11.98 -9.36 3.84
CA GLY A 105 12.31 -9.72 2.46
C GLY A 105 11.10 -9.61 1.53
N ALA A 106 9.94 -10.09 1.96
CA ALA A 106 8.69 -9.95 1.20
C ALA A 106 8.25 -8.49 1.04
N LEU A 107 8.45 -7.65 2.07
CA LEU A 107 8.18 -6.21 2.00
C LEU A 107 9.01 -5.56 0.87
N PHE A 108 10.32 -5.73 0.89
CA PHE A 108 11.19 -5.17 -0.15
C PHE A 108 10.87 -5.72 -1.54
N PHE A 109 10.57 -7.02 -1.64
CA PHE A 109 10.19 -7.61 -2.92
C PHE A 109 8.93 -6.97 -3.50
N ILE A 110 7.89 -6.76 -2.69
CA ILE A 110 6.64 -6.12 -3.13
C ILE A 110 6.89 -4.66 -3.52
N ASP A 111 7.66 -3.92 -2.73
CA ASP A 111 7.99 -2.52 -3.02
C ASP A 111 8.72 -2.40 -4.36
N GLU A 112 9.72 -3.24 -4.63
CA GLU A 112 10.44 -3.25 -5.90
C GLU A 112 9.53 -3.63 -7.08
N VAL A 113 8.64 -4.59 -6.91
CA VAL A 113 7.65 -4.94 -7.94
C VAL A 113 6.72 -3.76 -8.23
N ILE A 114 6.24 -3.07 -7.22
CA ILE A 114 5.38 -1.89 -7.38
C ILE A 114 6.13 -0.77 -8.11
N ILE A 115 7.37 -0.48 -7.70
CA ILE A 115 8.22 0.53 -8.34
C ILE A 115 8.48 0.15 -9.80
N CYS A 116 8.81 -1.10 -10.09
CA CYS A 116 9.03 -1.59 -11.44
C CYS A 116 7.78 -1.44 -12.33
N LEU A 117 6.60 -1.79 -11.81
CA LEU A 117 5.33 -1.63 -12.53
C LEU A 117 4.96 -0.18 -12.77
N LEU A 118 5.23 0.72 -11.81
CA LEU A 118 4.97 2.15 -11.95
C LEU A 118 5.98 2.82 -12.89
N TYR A 119 7.24 2.41 -12.84
CA TYR A 119 8.30 2.98 -13.68
C TYR A 119 8.16 2.58 -15.15
N THR A 120 7.57 1.44 -15.45
CA THR A 120 7.25 1.01 -16.82
C THR A 120 6.03 1.70 -17.41
N SER A 121 5.23 2.41 -16.59
CA SER A 121 4.17 3.31 -17.10
C SER A 121 4.82 4.59 -17.59
N PRO A 122 4.77 4.93 -18.92
CA PRO A 122 5.34 6.17 -19.43
C PRO A 122 4.67 7.35 -18.74
N SER A 123 5.45 8.08 -17.95
CA SER A 123 4.98 9.30 -17.32
C SER A 123 4.66 10.34 -18.43
N PRO A 124 3.54 11.07 -18.34
CA PRO A 124 3.26 12.19 -19.26
C PRO A 124 4.40 13.21 -19.32
N ARG A 125 5.23 13.31 -18.27
CA ARG A 125 6.39 14.21 -18.22
C ARG A 125 7.54 13.76 -19.11
N ASP A 126 7.70 12.46 -19.34
CA ASP A 126 8.75 11.95 -20.23
C ASP A 126 8.42 12.28 -21.69
N PHE A 127 7.12 12.42 -22.01
CA PHE A 127 6.67 12.85 -23.33
C PHE A 127 6.92 14.35 -23.59
N GLU A 128 6.85 15.20 -22.57
CA GLU A 128 7.19 16.63 -22.69
C GLU A 128 8.69 16.85 -22.77
N ALA A 129 9.49 16.11 -22.01
CA ALA A 129 10.95 16.21 -22.06
C ALA A 129 11.52 15.81 -23.43
N SER A 130 10.91 14.83 -24.12
CA SER A 130 11.31 14.41 -25.46
C SER A 130 10.93 15.42 -26.57
N ARG A 131 10.08 16.40 -26.27
CA ARG A 131 9.64 17.44 -27.20
C ARG A 131 10.38 18.75 -27.04
N MET A 132 11.30 18.89 -26.09
CA MET A 132 12.13 20.09 -26.02
C MET A 132 13.16 20.05 -27.14
N PRO A 133 13.12 21.00 -28.09
CA PRO A 133 14.17 21.10 -29.09
C PRO A 133 15.47 21.41 -28.37
N SER A 134 16.50 20.61 -28.62
CA SER A 134 17.87 20.90 -28.27
C SER A 134 18.25 22.25 -28.87
N SER A 135 18.11 23.32 -28.06
CA SER A 135 18.66 24.61 -28.45
C SER A 135 20.18 24.54 -28.33
N ALA A 136 20.82 24.37 -29.46
CA ALA A 136 22.23 24.59 -29.63
C ALA A 136 22.58 26.06 -29.33
#